data_3c5a294658318a54fac216b879d912d0
#
_entry.id   3c5a294658318a54fac216b879d912d0
#
_cell.length_a   1.000
_cell.length_b   1.000
_cell.length_c   1.000
_cell.angle_alpha   90.00
_cell.angle_beta   90.00
_cell.angle_gamma   90.00
#
_symmetry.space_group_name_H-M   'P 1'
#
loop_
_entity.id
_entity.type
_entity.pdbx_description
1 polymer ?
#
loop_
_entity_poly.entity_id
_entity_poly.type
_entity_poly.pdbx_seq_one_letter_code
_entity_poly.pdbx_strand_id
1 'polypeptide(L)'
;DYFCNLVREMEQHYPEPFTPVYVFSNHDKHRSLYRLGNDMRKAKLLAMFQLTVRGVPCVYYGEEIGMTDARFPFATALDPIPHKFTFLPRFVFDLLGVLINRDEVRTPMQWDGTRNTGFSSAQRTWLPVHENYKSINAENEDGDRDSLLNAVRALLKVRRQDKCLQEGSLEILENLPNGVFGYARKLDGKSILVLLNFDEQEKEFQMENPGKLFNLSAEDRVENRIVHLAGLGGLLLTAS
;
A
#
# COMPACT_ATOMS: atom_id res chain seq x y z
N ASP A 1 -17.76 0.76 -5.30
CA ASP A 1 -18.50 -0.50 -5.49
C ASP A 1 -17.59 -1.68 -5.88
N TYR A 2 -16.74 -1.58 -6.91
CA TYR A 2 -15.89 -2.70 -7.35
C TYR A 2 -14.97 -3.23 -6.23
N PHE A 3 -14.27 -2.34 -5.53
CA PHE A 3 -13.35 -2.71 -4.44
C PHE A 3 -14.09 -3.35 -3.26
N CYS A 4 -15.24 -2.80 -2.86
CA CYS A 4 -16.12 -3.41 -1.86
C CYS A 4 -16.53 -4.84 -2.22
N ASN A 5 -16.94 -5.05 -3.47
CA ASN A 5 -17.34 -6.36 -3.95
C ASN A 5 -16.18 -7.35 -3.92
N LEU A 6 -14.98 -6.92 -4.32
CA LEU A 6 -13.79 -7.76 -4.25
C LEU A 6 -13.48 -8.20 -2.80
N VAL A 7 -13.60 -7.31 -1.83
CA VAL A 7 -13.40 -7.67 -0.41
C VAL A 7 -14.49 -8.62 0.07
N ARG A 8 -15.76 -8.41 -0.32
CA ARG A 8 -16.86 -9.36 -0.01
C ARG A 8 -16.59 -10.74 -0.59
N GLU A 9 -16.14 -10.82 -1.84
CA GLU A 9 -15.79 -12.07 -2.49
C GLU A 9 -14.64 -12.77 -1.75
N MET A 10 -13.62 -12.03 -1.31
CA MET A 10 -12.52 -12.59 -0.53
C MET A 10 -13.02 -13.16 0.81
N GLU A 11 -13.89 -12.46 1.53
CA GLU A 11 -14.48 -12.97 2.79
C GLU A 11 -15.37 -14.20 2.55
N GLN A 12 -16.09 -14.28 1.44
CA GLN A 12 -16.91 -15.43 1.07
C GLN A 12 -16.07 -16.66 0.69
N HIS A 13 -14.96 -16.47 -0.06
CA HIS A 13 -14.10 -17.55 -0.50
C HIS A 13 -13.16 -18.07 0.60
N TYR A 14 -12.83 -17.21 1.57
CA TYR A 14 -11.95 -17.53 2.70
C TYR A 14 -12.63 -17.24 4.05
N PRO A 15 -13.80 -17.90 4.33
CA PRO A 15 -14.44 -17.76 5.63
C PRO A 15 -13.56 -18.36 6.73
N GLU A 16 -13.80 -17.98 7.97
CA GLU A 16 -13.11 -18.62 9.10
C GLU A 16 -13.24 -20.15 9.07
N PRO A 17 -12.18 -20.90 9.36
CA PRO A 17 -10.87 -20.48 9.91
C PRO A 17 -9.82 -20.08 8.87
N PHE A 18 -10.15 -19.99 7.60
CA PHE A 18 -9.19 -19.64 6.54
C PHE A 18 -8.83 -18.17 6.61
N THR A 19 -7.56 -17.86 6.34
CA THR A 19 -7.03 -16.50 6.35
C THR A 19 -6.45 -16.16 4.99
N PRO A 20 -6.99 -15.16 4.25
CA PRO A 20 -6.45 -14.75 2.96
C PRO A 20 -5.08 -14.08 3.11
N VAL A 21 -4.28 -14.09 2.04
CA VAL A 21 -3.00 -13.37 1.94
C VAL A 21 -3.16 -12.25 0.93
N TYR A 22 -2.89 -11.02 1.35
CA TYR A 22 -2.92 -9.84 0.48
C TYR A 22 -1.51 -9.50 -0.01
N VAL A 23 -1.30 -9.63 -1.33
CA VAL A 23 -0.04 -9.37 -2.03
C VAL A 23 -0.30 -8.33 -3.12
N PHE A 24 0.25 -7.13 -2.99
CA PHE A 24 0.06 -6.07 -3.97
C PHE A 24 1.21 -5.93 -4.96
N SER A 25 2.42 -6.36 -4.59
CA SER A 25 3.57 -6.43 -5.47
C SER A 25 4.31 -7.76 -5.29
N ASN A 26 5.00 -8.18 -6.33
CA ASN A 26 5.95 -9.29 -6.27
C ASN A 26 7.00 -9.16 -7.39
N HIS A 27 7.89 -10.12 -7.47
CA HIS A 27 8.99 -10.15 -8.42
C HIS A 27 8.59 -10.43 -9.89
N ASP A 28 7.30 -10.65 -10.17
CA ASP A 28 6.76 -10.97 -11.51
C ASP A 28 5.67 -9.99 -11.96
N LYS A 29 5.33 -9.00 -11.15
CA LYS A 29 4.31 -8.00 -11.43
C LYS A 29 4.83 -6.60 -11.18
N HIS A 30 4.27 -5.61 -11.89
CA HIS A 30 4.51 -4.20 -11.61
C HIS A 30 4.35 -3.90 -10.11
N ARG A 31 5.24 -3.09 -9.55
CA ARG A 31 5.14 -2.61 -8.18
C ARG A 31 3.82 -1.86 -7.97
N SER A 32 3.28 -1.94 -6.77
CA SER A 32 2.02 -1.28 -6.42
C SER A 32 2.07 0.22 -6.68
N LEU A 33 3.13 0.90 -6.28
CA LEU A 33 3.29 2.34 -6.49
C LEU A 33 3.26 2.71 -7.99
N TYR A 34 3.93 1.94 -8.87
CA TYR A 34 3.87 2.16 -10.31
C TYR A 34 2.42 2.09 -10.83
N ARG A 35 1.67 1.06 -10.42
CA ARG A 35 0.25 0.88 -10.81
C ARG A 35 -0.67 1.95 -10.23
N LEU A 36 -0.29 2.60 -9.14
CA LEU A 36 -0.98 3.74 -8.52
C LEU A 36 -0.58 5.09 -9.13
N GLY A 37 0.17 5.10 -10.24
CA GLY A 37 0.62 6.31 -10.91
C GLY A 37 1.72 7.08 -10.17
N ASN A 38 2.49 6.39 -9.33
CA ASN A 38 3.54 6.95 -8.48
C ASN A 38 3.03 8.00 -7.46
N ASP A 39 1.76 7.90 -7.05
CA ASP A 39 1.19 8.76 -6.01
C ASP A 39 1.41 8.14 -4.62
N MET A 40 2.25 8.79 -3.80
CA MET A 40 2.56 8.35 -2.44
C MET A 40 1.35 8.38 -1.49
N ARG A 41 0.35 9.25 -1.72
CA ARG A 41 -0.88 9.27 -0.92
C ARG A 41 -1.68 7.99 -1.15
N LYS A 42 -1.77 7.55 -2.42
CA LYS A 42 -2.40 6.27 -2.79
C LYS A 42 -1.64 5.08 -2.21
N ALA A 43 -0.30 5.14 -2.17
CA ALA A 43 0.51 4.11 -1.55
C ALA A 43 0.27 4.01 -0.04
N LYS A 44 0.16 5.15 0.68
CA LYS A 44 -0.20 5.17 2.10
C LYS A 44 -1.58 4.57 2.35
N LEU A 45 -2.57 4.94 1.52
CA LEU A 45 -3.93 4.41 1.62
C LEU A 45 -3.96 2.90 1.38
N LEU A 46 -3.21 2.41 0.38
CA LEU A 46 -3.07 0.98 0.10
C LEU A 46 -2.39 0.24 1.27
N ALA A 47 -1.33 0.81 1.84
CA ALA A 47 -0.65 0.25 3.01
C ALA A 47 -1.60 0.16 4.22
N MET A 48 -2.41 1.21 4.45
CA MET A 48 -3.42 1.20 5.51
C MET A 48 -4.44 0.08 5.29
N PHE A 49 -4.96 -0.09 4.08
CA PHE A 49 -5.84 -1.21 3.76
C PHE A 49 -5.15 -2.56 4.03
N GLN A 50 -3.96 -2.78 3.45
CA GLN A 50 -3.23 -4.05 3.55
C GLN A 50 -2.93 -4.45 5.00
N LEU A 51 -2.60 -3.47 5.85
CA LEU A 51 -2.22 -3.70 7.24
C LEU A 51 -3.42 -3.77 8.20
N THR A 52 -4.63 -3.45 7.75
CA THR A 52 -5.83 -3.44 8.62
C THR A 52 -6.93 -4.40 8.19
N VAL A 53 -6.96 -4.82 6.93
CA VAL A 53 -7.92 -5.83 6.44
C VAL A 53 -7.71 -7.18 7.14
N ARG A 54 -8.74 -8.02 7.19
CA ARG A 54 -8.63 -9.40 7.68
C ARG A 54 -7.79 -10.22 6.71
N GLY A 55 -6.63 -10.65 7.16
CA GLY A 55 -5.69 -11.41 6.34
C GLY A 55 -4.24 -11.23 6.77
N VAL A 56 -3.35 -11.92 6.07
CA VAL A 56 -1.91 -11.81 6.23
C VAL A 56 -1.39 -10.79 5.22
N PRO A 57 -0.83 -9.64 5.65
CA PRO A 57 -0.18 -8.71 4.74
C PRO A 57 1.16 -9.29 4.26
N CYS A 58 1.32 -9.43 2.95
CA CYS A 58 2.60 -9.82 2.34
C CYS A 58 3.16 -8.61 1.60
N VAL A 59 4.14 -7.95 2.22
CA VAL A 59 4.78 -6.74 1.69
C VAL A 59 6.00 -7.15 0.86
N TYR A 60 6.06 -6.72 -0.39
CA TYR A 60 7.24 -6.90 -1.23
C TYR A 60 8.26 -5.83 -0.86
N TYR A 61 9.55 -6.20 -0.74
CA TYR A 61 10.59 -5.26 -0.29
C TYR A 61 10.57 -3.96 -1.10
N GLY A 62 10.69 -2.85 -0.39
CA GLY A 62 10.67 -1.51 -0.96
C GLY A 62 9.28 -0.93 -1.19
N GLU A 63 8.18 -1.70 -1.01
CA GLU A 63 6.84 -1.12 -1.00
C GLU A 63 6.69 -0.11 0.13
N GLU A 64 7.27 -0.41 1.28
CA GLU A 64 7.24 0.39 2.50
C GLU A 64 7.93 1.75 2.39
N ILE A 65 8.81 1.93 1.39
CA ILE A 65 9.50 3.19 1.10
C ILE A 65 9.09 3.81 -0.25
N GLY A 66 8.12 3.23 -0.93
CA GLY A 66 7.66 3.73 -2.22
C GLY A 66 8.61 3.47 -3.38
N MET A 67 9.32 2.33 -3.40
CA MET A 67 10.03 1.91 -4.61
C MET A 67 9.03 1.66 -5.74
N THR A 68 9.35 2.14 -6.93
CA THR A 68 8.58 1.96 -8.17
C THR A 68 9.36 1.12 -9.20
N ASP A 69 8.76 0.85 -10.34
CA ASP A 69 9.42 0.12 -11.41
C ASP A 69 10.54 0.95 -12.03
N ALA A 70 11.70 0.34 -12.22
CA ALA A 70 12.76 0.92 -13.03
C ALA A 70 12.44 0.80 -14.53
N ARG A 71 13.26 1.42 -15.37
CA ARG A 71 13.17 1.29 -16.83
C ARG A 71 14.52 0.94 -17.42
N PHE A 72 14.63 -0.29 -17.93
CA PHE A 72 15.85 -0.81 -18.54
C PHE A 72 15.64 -1.18 -20.01
N PRO A 73 16.64 -1.00 -20.88
CA PRO A 73 16.56 -1.46 -22.26
C PRO A 73 16.39 -2.98 -22.33
N PHE A 74 15.49 -3.46 -23.19
CA PHE A 74 15.24 -4.90 -23.36
C PHE A 74 16.50 -5.67 -23.81
N ALA A 75 17.34 -5.03 -24.60
CA ALA A 75 18.57 -5.65 -25.13
C ALA A 75 19.62 -5.96 -24.04
N THR A 76 19.58 -5.26 -22.89
CA THR A 76 20.54 -5.43 -21.78
C THR A 76 19.93 -6.11 -20.54
N ALA A 77 18.69 -6.54 -20.64
CA ALA A 77 18.02 -7.23 -19.56
C ALA A 77 18.72 -8.55 -19.21
N LEU A 78 18.79 -8.87 -17.93
CA LEU A 78 19.22 -10.20 -17.48
C LEU A 78 18.07 -11.22 -17.50
N ASP A 79 16.84 -10.73 -17.40
CA ASP A 79 15.64 -11.52 -17.65
C ASP A 79 15.60 -11.96 -19.13
N PRO A 80 15.47 -13.25 -19.45
CA PRO A 80 15.48 -13.72 -20.83
C PRO A 80 14.23 -13.34 -21.65
N ILE A 81 13.12 -12.97 -20.98
CA ILE A 81 11.84 -12.66 -21.66
C ILE A 81 11.95 -11.42 -22.57
N PRO A 82 12.49 -10.28 -22.13
CA PRO A 82 12.58 -9.06 -22.96
C PRO A 82 13.31 -9.26 -24.29
N HIS A 83 14.33 -10.13 -24.33
CA HIS A 83 15.11 -10.40 -25.54
C HIS A 83 14.26 -10.90 -26.71
N LYS A 84 13.14 -11.58 -26.43
CA LYS A 84 12.21 -12.08 -27.44
C LYS A 84 11.38 -10.97 -28.09
N PHE A 85 11.36 -9.79 -27.48
CA PHE A 85 10.49 -8.68 -27.85
C PHE A 85 11.24 -7.40 -28.18
N THR A 86 12.56 -7.46 -28.46
CA THR A 86 13.39 -6.28 -28.80
C THR A 86 12.94 -5.55 -30.06
N PHE A 87 12.16 -6.23 -30.92
CA PHE A 87 11.60 -5.66 -32.16
C PHE A 87 10.32 -4.86 -31.93
N LEU A 88 9.69 -4.98 -30.74
CA LEU A 88 8.48 -4.25 -30.38
C LEU A 88 8.83 -3.03 -29.51
N PRO A 89 8.24 -1.87 -29.79
CA PRO A 89 8.38 -0.72 -28.91
C PRO A 89 7.78 -0.98 -27.53
N ARG A 90 8.45 -0.50 -26.48
CA ARG A 90 8.00 -0.67 -25.08
C ARG A 90 6.57 -0.19 -24.85
N PHE A 91 6.18 0.95 -25.45
CA PHE A 91 4.85 1.52 -25.21
C PHE A 91 3.69 0.56 -25.48
N VAL A 92 3.90 -0.47 -26.33
CA VAL A 92 2.90 -1.50 -26.60
C VAL A 92 2.58 -2.30 -25.31
N PHE A 93 3.62 -2.65 -24.57
CA PHE A 93 3.49 -3.38 -23.30
C PHE A 93 2.95 -2.48 -22.18
N ASP A 94 3.41 -1.23 -22.14
CA ASP A 94 2.90 -0.22 -21.20
C ASP A 94 1.38 -0.02 -21.40
N LEU A 95 0.91 0.07 -22.64
CA LEU A 95 -0.52 0.20 -22.96
C LEU A 95 -1.34 -1.05 -22.55
N LEU A 96 -0.75 -2.22 -22.65
CA LEU A 96 -1.38 -3.48 -22.24
C LEU A 96 -1.27 -3.74 -20.72
N GLY A 97 -0.54 -2.92 -19.99
CA GLY A 97 -0.28 -3.12 -18.56
C GLY A 97 0.53 -4.38 -18.25
N VAL A 98 1.40 -4.80 -19.18
CA VAL A 98 2.17 -6.06 -19.07
C VAL A 98 3.62 -5.78 -18.73
N LEU A 99 4.11 -6.32 -17.61
CA LEU A 99 5.52 -6.31 -17.25
C LEU A 99 6.27 -7.36 -18.07
N ILE A 100 7.09 -6.91 -19.04
CA ILE A 100 7.93 -7.80 -19.86
C ILE A 100 9.31 -8.00 -19.24
N ASN A 101 9.88 -6.94 -18.65
CA ASN A 101 11.21 -6.98 -18.05
C ASN A 101 11.11 -7.01 -16.52
N ARG A 102 11.21 -8.20 -15.92
CA ARG A 102 11.12 -8.37 -14.47
C ARG A 102 12.31 -7.79 -13.70
N ASP A 103 13.44 -7.52 -14.37
CA ASP A 103 14.58 -6.84 -13.74
C ASP A 103 14.16 -5.46 -13.18
N GLU A 104 13.17 -4.83 -13.82
CA GLU A 104 12.68 -3.49 -13.46
C GLU A 104 11.99 -3.44 -12.09
N VAL A 105 11.48 -4.56 -11.61
CA VAL A 105 10.85 -4.67 -10.28
C VAL A 105 11.75 -5.36 -9.25
N ARG A 106 12.93 -5.85 -9.68
CA ARG A 106 13.91 -6.58 -8.85
C ARG A 106 15.17 -5.77 -8.55
N THR A 107 15.13 -4.47 -8.76
CA THR A 107 16.25 -3.56 -8.46
C THR A 107 16.68 -3.67 -7.00
N PRO A 108 17.96 -3.41 -6.68
CA PRO A 108 18.42 -3.42 -5.28
C PRO A 108 17.57 -2.54 -4.38
N MET A 109 17.38 -2.99 -3.12
CA MET A 109 16.72 -2.17 -2.09
C MET A 109 17.44 -0.84 -1.93
N GLN A 110 16.69 0.24 -1.84
CA GLN A 110 17.20 1.60 -1.72
C GLN A 110 17.31 1.98 -0.24
N TRP A 111 18.47 1.69 0.37
CA TRP A 111 18.70 1.98 1.79
C TRP A 111 19.05 3.44 2.03
N ASP A 112 19.92 4.01 1.17
CA ASP A 112 20.40 5.40 1.29
C ASP A 112 20.70 6.01 -0.07
N GLY A 113 21.10 7.30 -0.08
CA GLY A 113 21.47 8.04 -1.28
C GLY A 113 22.92 7.82 -1.78
N THR A 114 23.69 6.87 -1.21
CA THR A 114 25.06 6.59 -1.59
C THR A 114 25.16 5.67 -2.79
N ARG A 115 26.40 5.38 -3.23
CA ARG A 115 26.67 4.45 -4.33
C ARG A 115 26.03 3.09 -4.04
N ASN A 116 25.42 2.49 -5.04
CA ASN A 116 24.70 1.22 -4.94
C ASN A 116 23.58 1.24 -3.87
N THR A 117 23.07 2.43 -3.54
CA THR A 117 21.93 2.64 -2.61
C THR A 117 22.16 2.07 -1.20
N GLY A 118 23.42 2.04 -0.74
CA GLY A 118 23.78 1.36 0.52
C GLY A 118 23.60 -0.17 0.49
N PHE A 119 23.15 -0.74 -0.64
CA PHE A 119 22.87 -2.17 -0.77
C PHE A 119 24.17 -3.01 -0.84
N SER A 120 25.24 -2.48 -1.47
CA SER A 120 26.48 -3.23 -1.69
C SER A 120 27.71 -2.32 -1.77
N SER A 121 28.83 -2.76 -1.19
CA SER A 121 30.14 -2.13 -1.34
C SER A 121 30.87 -2.50 -2.64
N ALA A 122 30.32 -3.41 -3.47
CA ALA A 122 30.89 -3.82 -4.75
C ALA A 122 30.98 -2.65 -5.74
N GLN A 123 31.78 -2.82 -6.79
CA GLN A 123 31.86 -1.78 -7.85
C GLN A 123 30.53 -1.54 -8.55
N ARG A 124 29.71 -2.59 -8.71
CA ARG A 124 28.36 -2.56 -9.27
C ARG A 124 27.51 -3.65 -8.63
N THR A 125 26.21 -3.43 -8.62
CA THR A 125 25.18 -4.40 -8.21
C THR A 125 24.88 -5.38 -9.37
N TRP A 126 24.25 -6.52 -9.05
CA TRP A 126 23.81 -7.49 -10.06
C TRP A 126 22.86 -6.88 -11.06
N LEU A 127 21.77 -6.28 -10.61
CA LEU A 127 20.89 -5.42 -11.40
C LEU A 127 21.24 -3.96 -11.12
N PRO A 128 21.04 -3.06 -12.11
CA PRO A 128 21.23 -1.62 -11.87
C PRO A 128 20.29 -1.12 -10.76
N VAL A 129 20.73 -0.10 -10.03
CA VAL A 129 19.86 0.61 -9.10
C VAL A 129 18.86 1.47 -9.86
N HIS A 130 17.70 1.72 -9.27
CA HIS A 130 16.71 2.64 -9.84
C HIS A 130 17.26 4.08 -9.80
N GLU A 131 17.00 4.88 -10.84
CA GLU A 131 17.56 6.25 -10.98
C GLU A 131 17.13 7.21 -9.88
N ASN A 132 15.96 6.97 -9.24
CA ASN A 132 15.41 7.82 -8.19
C ASN A 132 15.99 7.54 -6.78
N TYR A 133 16.97 6.66 -6.63
CA TYR A 133 17.49 6.22 -5.34
C TYR A 133 17.97 7.35 -4.41
N LYS A 134 18.36 8.50 -4.95
CA LYS A 134 18.78 9.65 -4.16
C LYS A 134 17.62 10.36 -3.46
N SER A 135 16.41 10.24 -4.00
CA SER A 135 15.20 10.85 -3.45
C SER A 135 14.33 9.85 -2.69
N ILE A 136 14.19 8.63 -3.22
CA ILE A 136 13.39 7.55 -2.63
C ILE A 136 14.35 6.53 -2.04
N ASN A 137 14.53 6.54 -0.74
CA ASN A 137 15.34 5.57 0.00
C ASN A 137 14.94 5.56 1.48
N ALA A 138 15.32 4.50 2.18
CA ALA A 138 14.92 4.29 3.57
C ALA A 138 15.44 5.40 4.51
N GLU A 139 16.64 5.95 4.27
CA GLU A 139 17.22 7.02 5.09
C GLU A 139 16.39 8.32 4.99
N ASN A 140 16.02 8.74 3.77
CA ASN A 140 15.19 9.92 3.56
C ASN A 140 13.79 9.72 4.14
N GLU A 141 13.18 8.55 3.90
CA GLU A 141 11.85 8.21 4.44
C GLU A 141 11.84 8.15 5.98
N ASP A 142 12.92 7.69 6.61
CA ASP A 142 13.08 7.65 8.07
C ASP A 142 13.09 9.06 8.67
N GLY A 143 13.74 9.99 8.01
CA GLY A 143 13.84 11.40 8.43
C GLY A 143 12.56 12.22 8.26
N ASP A 144 11.65 11.80 7.40
CA ASP A 144 10.37 12.48 7.13
C ASP A 144 9.22 11.86 7.93
N ARG A 145 8.66 12.62 8.88
CA ARG A 145 7.55 12.15 9.74
C ARG A 145 6.30 11.77 8.97
N ASP A 146 6.09 12.42 7.82
CA ASP A 146 4.93 12.21 6.96
C ASP A 146 5.21 11.22 5.82
N SER A 147 6.34 10.51 5.85
CA SER A 147 6.72 9.52 4.84
C SER A 147 5.81 8.29 4.82
N LEU A 148 5.89 7.53 3.72
CA LEU A 148 5.23 6.24 3.61
C LEU A 148 5.80 5.24 4.63
N LEU A 149 7.12 5.21 4.83
CA LEU A 149 7.79 4.33 5.79
C LEU A 149 7.28 4.56 7.21
N ASN A 150 7.17 5.83 7.64
CA ASN A 150 6.70 6.16 8.98
C ASN A 150 5.19 5.88 9.14
N ALA A 151 4.39 6.06 8.10
CA ALA A 151 2.99 5.62 8.10
C ALA A 151 2.86 4.10 8.26
N VAL A 152 3.65 3.32 7.50
CA VAL A 152 3.69 1.85 7.61
C VAL A 152 4.12 1.40 9.01
N ARG A 153 5.17 2.01 9.58
CA ARG A 153 5.62 1.71 10.95
C ARG A 153 4.53 1.98 12.00
N ALA A 154 3.85 3.11 11.87
CA ALA A 154 2.77 3.48 12.79
C ALA A 154 1.59 2.49 12.68
N LEU A 155 1.18 2.11 11.46
CA LEU A 155 0.14 1.12 11.22
C LEU A 155 0.53 -0.27 11.77
N LEU A 156 1.75 -0.72 11.56
CA LEU A 156 2.27 -1.97 12.13
C LEU A 156 2.27 -1.94 13.66
N LYS A 157 2.61 -0.80 14.27
CA LYS A 157 2.54 -0.63 15.72
C LYS A 157 1.10 -0.76 16.22
N VAL A 158 0.14 -0.09 15.59
CA VAL A 158 -1.28 -0.19 15.93
C VAL A 158 -1.75 -1.64 15.76
N ARG A 159 -1.46 -2.29 14.62
CA ARG A 159 -1.83 -3.69 14.37
C ARG A 159 -1.28 -4.64 15.45
N ARG A 160 -0.02 -4.45 15.88
CA ARG A 160 0.59 -5.29 16.92
C ARG A 160 -0.02 -5.08 18.31
N GLN A 161 -0.56 -3.92 18.58
CA GLN A 161 -1.14 -3.56 19.87
C GLN A 161 -2.61 -3.97 19.99
N ASP A 162 -3.31 -4.18 18.88
CA ASP A 162 -4.73 -4.51 18.91
C ASP A 162 -5.05 -5.82 18.20
N LYS A 163 -5.58 -6.77 18.97
CA LYS A 163 -5.99 -8.08 18.49
C LYS A 163 -7.13 -8.03 17.48
N CYS A 164 -8.01 -7.02 17.53
CA CYS A 164 -9.05 -6.87 16.51
C CYS A 164 -8.46 -6.79 15.11
N LEU A 165 -7.33 -6.08 14.92
CA LEU A 165 -6.66 -5.97 13.62
C LEU A 165 -5.90 -7.25 13.22
N GLN A 166 -5.50 -8.09 14.18
CA GLN A 166 -4.78 -9.33 13.92
C GLN A 166 -5.74 -10.49 13.63
N GLU A 167 -6.70 -10.72 14.51
CA GLU A 167 -7.52 -11.93 14.60
C GLU A 167 -9.02 -11.67 14.37
N GLY A 168 -9.49 -10.41 14.48
CA GLY A 168 -10.91 -10.07 14.42
C GLY A 168 -11.55 -10.39 13.07
N SER A 169 -12.86 -10.65 13.10
CA SER A 169 -13.69 -10.76 11.89
C SER A 169 -13.72 -9.45 11.12
N LEU A 170 -14.21 -9.47 9.89
CA LEU A 170 -14.40 -8.29 9.06
C LEU A 170 -15.87 -8.14 8.69
N GLU A 171 -16.39 -6.94 8.89
CA GLU A 171 -17.75 -6.56 8.48
C GLU A 171 -17.70 -5.24 7.71
N ILE A 172 -18.19 -5.23 6.48
CA ILE A 172 -18.22 -4.02 5.64
C ILE A 172 -19.28 -3.07 6.19
N LEU A 173 -18.91 -1.79 6.31
CA LEU A 173 -19.83 -0.73 6.72
C LEU A 173 -20.67 -0.28 5.52
N GLU A 174 -21.97 -0.16 5.73
CA GLU A 174 -22.92 0.31 4.73
C GLU A 174 -23.24 1.81 4.93
N ASN A 175 -23.84 2.44 3.93
CA ASN A 175 -24.30 3.83 3.97
C ASN A 175 -23.21 4.89 4.19
N LEU A 176 -21.99 4.62 3.73
CA LEU A 176 -20.91 5.60 3.69
C LEU A 176 -21.03 6.51 2.46
N PRO A 177 -20.45 7.72 2.49
CA PRO A 177 -20.39 8.59 1.32
C PRO A 177 -19.71 7.93 0.12
N ASN A 178 -20.11 8.30 -1.09
CA ASN A 178 -19.46 7.83 -2.31
C ASN A 178 -17.94 8.11 -2.27
N GLY A 179 -17.15 7.11 -2.64
CA GLY A 179 -15.70 7.17 -2.59
C GLY A 179 -15.10 6.71 -1.26
N VAL A 180 -15.90 6.61 -0.19
CA VAL A 180 -15.45 6.09 1.10
C VAL A 180 -15.73 4.60 1.20
N PHE A 181 -14.71 3.82 1.48
CA PHE A 181 -14.80 2.42 1.87
C PHE A 181 -14.55 2.27 3.36
N GLY A 182 -15.41 1.54 4.04
CA GLY A 182 -15.27 1.29 5.48
C GLY A 182 -15.58 -0.15 5.86
N TYR A 183 -14.91 -0.61 6.90
CA TYR A 183 -15.17 -1.89 7.52
C TYR A 183 -14.86 -1.86 9.01
N ALA A 184 -15.51 -2.75 9.75
CA ALA A 184 -15.23 -3.02 11.15
C ALA A 184 -14.38 -4.29 11.28
N ARG A 185 -13.38 -4.26 12.16
CA ARG A 185 -12.67 -5.43 12.67
C ARG A 185 -13.17 -5.70 14.08
N LYS A 186 -13.76 -6.87 14.32
CA LYS A 186 -14.47 -7.19 15.57
C LYS A 186 -13.86 -8.41 16.27
N LEU A 187 -13.60 -8.29 17.57
CA LEU A 187 -13.12 -9.38 18.43
C LEU A 187 -13.55 -9.14 19.88
N ASP A 188 -14.13 -10.14 20.53
CA ASP A 188 -14.47 -10.13 21.97
C ASP A 188 -15.24 -8.88 22.43
N GLY A 189 -16.23 -8.44 21.64
CA GLY A 189 -17.05 -7.26 21.92
C GLY A 189 -16.37 -5.92 21.63
N LYS A 190 -15.11 -5.91 21.21
CA LYS A 190 -14.42 -4.72 20.73
C LYS A 190 -14.54 -4.56 19.23
N SER A 191 -14.51 -3.31 18.76
CA SER A 191 -14.57 -3.01 17.34
C SER A 191 -13.60 -1.88 16.98
N ILE A 192 -12.83 -2.10 15.90
CA ILE A 192 -12.07 -1.05 15.23
C ILE A 192 -12.69 -0.81 13.88
N LEU A 193 -13.06 0.43 13.61
CA LEU A 193 -13.55 0.89 12.32
C LEU A 193 -12.38 1.39 11.50
N VAL A 194 -12.33 0.98 10.24
CA VAL A 194 -11.37 1.43 9.25
C VAL A 194 -12.13 2.18 8.18
N LEU A 195 -11.75 3.43 7.92
CA LEU A 195 -12.35 4.30 6.91
C LEU A 195 -11.28 4.74 5.94
N LEU A 196 -11.53 4.54 4.65
CA LEU A 196 -10.60 4.84 3.55
C LEU A 196 -11.32 5.68 2.50
N ASN A 197 -10.83 6.88 2.23
CA ASN A 197 -11.36 7.73 1.17
C ASN A 197 -10.54 7.53 -0.11
N PHE A 198 -11.12 6.89 -1.11
CA PHE A 198 -10.49 6.69 -2.43
C PHE A 198 -10.71 7.85 -3.40
N ASP A 199 -11.46 8.89 -2.98
CA ASP A 199 -11.68 10.10 -3.76
C ASP A 199 -10.54 11.12 -3.49
N GLU A 200 -10.27 11.98 -4.47
CA GLU A 200 -9.35 13.11 -4.32
C GLU A 200 -9.96 14.25 -3.48
N GLN A 201 -11.27 14.23 -3.26
CA GLN A 201 -12.01 15.24 -2.51
C GLN A 201 -12.20 14.82 -1.05
N GLU A 202 -12.16 15.79 -0.15
CA GLU A 202 -12.52 15.61 1.25
C GLU A 202 -13.97 15.10 1.39
N LYS A 203 -14.21 14.26 2.39
CA LYS A 203 -15.53 13.75 2.77
C LYS A 203 -15.82 14.07 4.22
N GLU A 204 -17.06 14.51 4.48
CA GLU A 204 -17.56 14.75 5.82
C GLU A 204 -18.86 13.97 6.03
N PHE A 205 -18.99 13.33 7.19
CA PHE A 205 -20.20 12.61 7.59
C PHE A 205 -20.27 12.39 9.09
N GLN A 206 -21.48 12.16 9.60
CA GLN A 206 -21.70 11.90 11.01
C GLN A 206 -21.47 10.44 11.35
N MET A 207 -20.91 10.18 12.54
CA MET A 207 -20.73 8.86 13.10
C MET A 207 -20.97 8.89 14.62
N GLU A 208 -21.60 7.84 15.15
CA GLU A 208 -21.89 7.75 16.58
C GLU A 208 -20.61 7.41 17.37
N ASN A 209 -20.27 8.26 18.34
CA ASN A 209 -19.22 8.07 19.34
C ASN A 209 -17.88 7.48 18.84
N PRO A 210 -17.29 8.01 17.75
CA PRO A 210 -16.02 7.50 17.27
C PRO A 210 -14.85 7.97 18.14
N GLY A 211 -14.10 7.04 18.71
CA GLY A 211 -12.81 7.33 19.34
C GLY A 211 -11.68 7.22 18.31
N LYS A 212 -10.87 8.29 18.13
CA LYS A 212 -9.76 8.26 17.17
C LYS A 212 -8.60 7.41 17.67
N LEU A 213 -8.16 6.43 16.88
CA LEU A 213 -7.02 5.57 17.14
C LEU A 213 -5.80 5.93 16.27
N PHE A 214 -6.01 6.21 14.98
CA PHE A 214 -4.96 6.54 14.03
C PHE A 214 -5.53 7.38 12.88
N ASN A 215 -4.74 8.27 12.33
CA ASN A 215 -5.05 9.04 11.12
C ASN A 215 -3.88 8.98 10.13
N LEU A 216 -4.20 8.85 8.86
CA LEU A 216 -3.21 8.73 7.80
C LEU A 216 -2.57 10.08 7.45
N SER A 217 -3.34 11.16 7.56
CA SER A 217 -2.88 12.53 7.42
C SER A 217 -3.34 13.39 8.60
N ALA A 218 -2.72 14.56 8.79
CA ALA A 218 -3.14 15.51 9.83
C ALA A 218 -4.56 16.07 9.62
N GLU A 219 -5.05 16.06 8.38
CA GLU A 219 -6.37 16.53 7.99
C GLU A 219 -7.47 15.52 8.31
N ASP A 220 -7.11 14.22 8.42
CA ASP A 220 -8.04 13.17 8.84
C ASP A 220 -8.32 13.31 10.34
N ARG A 221 -9.55 13.65 10.71
CA ARG A 221 -9.93 13.92 12.10
C ARG A 221 -11.38 13.63 12.41
N VAL A 222 -11.69 13.61 13.69
CA VAL A 222 -13.05 13.51 14.20
C VAL A 222 -13.30 14.70 15.12
N GLU A 223 -14.33 15.47 14.85
CA GLU A 223 -14.74 16.63 15.64
C GLU A 223 -16.26 16.61 15.83
N ASN A 224 -16.74 16.67 17.07
CA ASN A 224 -18.18 16.73 17.39
C ASN A 224 -19.02 15.66 16.68
N ARG A 225 -18.54 14.40 16.61
CA ARG A 225 -19.14 13.28 15.89
C ARG A 225 -19.16 13.42 14.36
N ILE A 226 -18.47 14.40 13.83
CA ILE A 226 -18.25 14.55 12.39
C ILE A 226 -16.88 13.95 12.06
N VAL A 227 -16.88 13.01 11.14
CA VAL A 227 -15.67 12.44 10.55
C VAL A 227 -15.28 13.30 9.34
N HIS A 228 -14.04 13.77 9.33
CA HIS A 228 -13.41 14.46 8.21
C HIS A 228 -12.33 13.53 7.65
N LEU A 229 -12.47 13.15 6.40
CA LEU A 229 -11.49 12.37 5.65
C LEU A 229 -10.93 13.23 4.52
N ALA A 230 -9.66 13.50 4.57
CA ALA A 230 -8.95 14.15 3.46
C ALA A 230 -9.11 13.39 2.14
N GLY A 231 -8.87 14.03 1.03
CA GLY A 231 -8.76 13.32 -0.26
C GLY A 231 -7.62 12.30 -0.21
N LEU A 232 -7.90 11.03 -0.50
CA LEU A 232 -6.99 9.89 -0.33
C LEU A 232 -6.54 9.70 1.13
N GLY A 233 -7.36 10.11 2.09
CA GLY A 233 -7.13 9.98 3.53
C GLY A 233 -7.70 8.71 4.15
N GLY A 234 -7.39 8.49 5.43
CA GLY A 234 -7.88 7.34 6.16
C GLY A 234 -7.83 7.47 7.68
N LEU A 235 -8.79 6.84 8.36
CA LEU A 235 -8.93 6.83 9.80
C LEU A 235 -9.10 5.42 10.36
N LEU A 236 -8.46 5.15 11.49
CA LEU A 236 -8.84 4.07 12.40
C LEU A 236 -9.55 4.65 13.61
N LEU A 237 -10.71 4.11 13.92
CA LEU A 237 -11.54 4.56 15.02
C LEU A 237 -11.86 3.38 15.93
N THR A 238 -11.95 3.62 17.23
CA THR A 238 -12.58 2.67 18.15
C THR A 238 -14.08 2.95 18.18
N ALA A 239 -14.90 1.90 18.06
CA ALA A 239 -16.33 1.99 18.34
C ALA A 239 -16.59 1.48 19.76
N SER A 240 -17.23 2.30 20.58
CA SER A 240 -17.71 1.98 21.91
C SER A 240 -19.13 1.44 21.86
#